data_17b90665e8d320b3f53dae00504b76c3
#
_entry.id   17b90665e8d320b3f53dae00504b76c3
#
_cell.length_a   1.000
_cell.length_b   1.000
_cell.length_c   1.000
_cell.angle_alpha   90.00
_cell.angle_beta   90.00
_cell.angle_gamma   90.00
#
_symmetry.space_group_name_H-M   'P 1'
#
loop_
_entity.id
_entity.type
_entity.pdbx_description
1 polymer ?
#
loop_
_entity_poly.entity_id
_entity_poly.type
_entity_poly.pdbx_seq_one_letter_code
_entity_poly.pdbx_strand_id
1 'polypeptide(L)'
;MKMKGLCMGVIACWLALTPFLSGLAFANEVDDKRAELNDLQIQMQEMEARRARARREAEAASDNLNATVYRLHQVQKDVNHLEGRKEWLEYLIQENTTKLAEAKKQKEERMGAFRQRLRDIYISGQVNYLDVLLGAKDFRDFASRMYLLKKVLTQDSTLINEVTTASEKMEKRQKMLDECMSDVRVNERDLSARRQDLREVREERAQI
;
A
#
# COMPACT_ATOMS: atom_id res chain seq x y z
N MET A 1 -76.01 -55.03 88.12
CA MET A 1 -76.60 -55.32 86.79
C MET A 1 -76.33 -54.29 85.80
N LYS A 2 -75.68 -54.62 84.65
CA LYS A 2 -75.64 -53.93 83.37
C LYS A 2 -75.13 -52.51 83.27
N MET A 3 -73.87 -52.35 82.98
CA MET A 3 -73.34 -51.29 82.10
C MET A 3 -72.13 -51.81 81.33
N LYS A 4 -72.40 -52.50 80.23
CA LYS A 4 -71.44 -52.85 79.21
C LYS A 4 -72.03 -52.44 77.83
N GLY A 5 -71.53 -51.37 77.18
CA GLY A 5 -72.05 -51.12 75.88
C GLY A 5 -71.82 -49.71 75.32
N LEU A 6 -70.93 -48.87 75.90
CA LEU A 6 -70.78 -47.51 75.35
C LEU A 6 -69.35 -47.08 74.99
N CYS A 7 -68.39 -48.00 74.82
CA CYS A 7 -66.99 -47.66 74.48
C CYS A 7 -66.52 -48.15 73.10
N MET A 8 -67.39 -48.79 72.30
CA MET A 8 -66.94 -49.32 70.98
C MET A 8 -67.23 -48.42 69.76
N GLY A 9 -67.99 -47.31 69.94
CA GLY A 9 -68.36 -46.41 68.84
C GLY A 9 -67.37 -45.28 68.57
N VAL A 10 -66.53 -44.87 69.55
CA VAL A 10 -65.64 -43.70 69.41
C VAL A 10 -64.28 -44.07 68.81
N ILE A 11 -63.83 -45.33 68.93
CA ILE A 11 -62.53 -45.76 68.34
C ILE A 11 -62.64 -46.03 66.85
N ALA A 12 -63.82 -46.41 66.32
CA ALA A 12 -63.97 -46.62 64.83
C ALA A 12 -64.01 -45.35 64.00
N CYS A 13 -64.36 -44.19 64.58
CA CYS A 13 -64.39 -42.90 63.85
C CYS A 13 -63.03 -42.24 63.75
N TRP A 14 -62.07 -42.60 64.64
CA TRP A 14 -60.73 -42.04 64.64
C TRP A 14 -59.79 -42.74 63.64
N LEU A 15 -60.01 -43.95 63.22
CA LEU A 15 -59.26 -44.74 62.31
C LEU A 15 -59.64 -44.48 60.85
N ALA A 16 -60.78 -43.86 60.55
CA ALA A 16 -61.21 -43.50 59.18
C ALA A 16 -60.79 -42.12 58.75
N LEU A 17 -60.32 -41.24 59.66
CA LEU A 17 -59.91 -39.84 59.30
C LEU A 17 -58.41 -39.69 59.01
N THR A 18 -57.56 -40.66 59.31
CA THR A 18 -56.09 -40.59 59.12
C THR A 18 -55.62 -40.74 57.70
N PRO A 19 -56.24 -41.48 56.75
CA PRO A 19 -55.77 -41.53 55.37
C PRO A 19 -56.11 -40.28 54.57
N PHE A 20 -57.04 -39.40 55.00
CA PHE A 20 -57.44 -38.22 54.29
C PHE A 20 -56.48 -37.05 54.53
N LEU A 21 -55.83 -36.96 55.72
CA LEU A 21 -54.82 -35.94 55.99
C LEU A 21 -53.46 -36.22 55.27
N SER A 22 -53.09 -37.49 55.07
CA SER A 22 -51.86 -37.86 54.38
C SER A 22 -51.93 -37.61 52.88
N GLY A 23 -53.12 -37.66 52.27
CA GLY A 23 -53.29 -37.31 50.83
C GLY A 23 -53.13 -35.84 50.51
N LEU A 24 -53.48 -34.94 51.44
CA LEU A 24 -53.29 -33.50 51.29
C LEU A 24 -51.81 -33.06 51.40
N ALA A 25 -51.01 -33.71 52.26
CA ALA A 25 -49.58 -33.45 52.41
C ALA A 25 -48.80 -33.90 51.18
N PHE A 26 -49.12 -35.04 50.58
CA PHE A 26 -48.49 -35.52 49.33
C PHE A 26 -48.91 -34.69 48.15
N ALA A 27 -50.10 -34.13 48.05
CA ALA A 27 -50.53 -33.25 46.97
C ALA A 27 -49.77 -31.95 46.99
N ASN A 28 -49.54 -31.34 48.16
CA ASN A 28 -48.70 -30.12 48.25
C ASN A 28 -47.24 -30.38 47.88
N GLU A 29 -46.63 -31.47 48.28
CA GLU A 29 -45.25 -31.83 47.96
C GLU A 29 -45.06 -32.07 46.45
N VAL A 30 -46.03 -32.64 45.77
CA VAL A 30 -46.03 -32.84 44.31
C VAL A 30 -46.15 -31.51 43.55
N ASP A 31 -46.98 -30.58 44.00
CA ASP A 31 -47.17 -29.27 43.42
C ASP A 31 -45.93 -28.37 43.62
N ASP A 32 -45.29 -28.45 44.78
CA ASP A 32 -44.00 -27.77 45.06
C ASP A 32 -42.88 -28.28 44.14
N LYS A 33 -42.81 -29.60 43.94
CA LYS A 33 -41.83 -30.21 43.04
C LYS A 33 -42.10 -29.85 41.53
N ARG A 34 -43.36 -29.70 41.14
CA ARG A 34 -43.74 -29.23 39.80
C ARG A 34 -43.35 -27.75 39.60
N ALA A 35 -43.55 -26.92 40.63
CA ALA A 35 -43.11 -25.51 40.56
C ALA A 35 -41.58 -25.40 40.44
N GLU A 36 -40.84 -26.20 41.23
CA GLU A 36 -39.38 -26.27 41.16
C GLU A 36 -38.88 -26.74 39.78
N LEU A 37 -39.51 -27.77 39.18
CA LEU A 37 -39.21 -28.24 37.83
C LEU A 37 -39.49 -27.16 36.76
N ASN A 38 -40.61 -26.45 36.87
CA ASN A 38 -40.94 -25.37 35.94
C ASN A 38 -39.95 -24.20 36.04
N ASP A 39 -39.53 -23.84 37.26
CA ASP A 39 -38.50 -22.81 37.46
C ASP A 39 -37.16 -23.22 36.88
N LEU A 40 -36.74 -24.47 37.10
CA LEU A 40 -35.53 -25.03 36.46
C LEU A 40 -35.62 -25.06 34.95
N GLN A 41 -36.79 -25.39 34.36
CA GLN A 41 -36.98 -25.33 32.91
C GLN A 41 -36.86 -23.90 32.37
N ILE A 42 -37.41 -22.90 33.04
CA ILE A 42 -37.29 -21.50 32.70
C ILE A 42 -35.80 -21.07 32.77
N GLN A 43 -35.12 -21.43 33.85
CA GLN A 43 -33.68 -21.12 33.98
C GLN A 43 -32.84 -21.79 32.89
N MET A 44 -33.15 -23.03 32.53
CA MET A 44 -32.46 -23.71 31.40
C MET A 44 -32.70 -22.99 30.09
N GLN A 45 -33.95 -22.58 29.78
CA GLN A 45 -34.26 -21.83 28.56
C GLN A 45 -33.53 -20.47 28.52
N GLU A 46 -33.50 -19.76 29.66
CA GLU A 46 -32.72 -18.50 29.73
C GLU A 46 -31.22 -18.72 29.53
N MET A 47 -30.66 -19.77 30.13
CA MET A 47 -29.26 -20.12 29.97
C MET A 47 -28.93 -20.52 28.53
N GLU A 48 -29.81 -21.27 27.87
CA GLU A 48 -29.66 -21.61 26.44
C GLU A 48 -29.76 -20.37 25.57
N ALA A 49 -30.69 -19.46 25.83
CA ALA A 49 -30.81 -18.20 25.11
C ALA A 49 -29.57 -17.31 25.31
N ARG A 50 -29.04 -17.22 26.52
CA ARG A 50 -27.78 -16.51 26.81
C ARG A 50 -26.59 -17.13 26.07
N ARG A 51 -26.47 -18.47 26.08
CA ARG A 51 -25.42 -19.18 25.33
C ARG A 51 -25.54 -18.97 23.85
N ALA A 52 -26.75 -18.98 23.28
CA ALA A 52 -26.96 -18.72 21.85
C ALA A 52 -26.58 -17.28 21.46
N ARG A 53 -26.87 -16.28 22.31
CA ARG A 53 -26.44 -14.90 22.10
C ARG A 53 -24.92 -14.78 22.17
N ALA A 54 -24.29 -15.30 23.22
CA ALA A 54 -22.83 -15.26 23.37
C ALA A 54 -22.08 -15.96 22.21
N ARG A 55 -22.64 -17.08 21.70
CA ARG A 55 -22.08 -17.74 20.50
C ARG A 55 -22.12 -16.84 19.25
N ARG A 56 -23.29 -16.21 18.99
CA ARG A 56 -23.43 -15.29 17.85
C ARG A 56 -22.50 -14.08 17.97
N GLU A 57 -22.37 -13.53 19.16
CA GLU A 57 -21.44 -12.43 19.43
C GLU A 57 -19.99 -12.86 19.23
N ALA A 58 -19.59 -14.04 19.68
CA ALA A 58 -18.26 -14.59 19.48
C ALA A 58 -17.98 -14.91 18.00
N GLU A 59 -18.95 -15.44 17.26
CA GLU A 59 -18.83 -15.69 15.82
C GLU A 59 -18.68 -14.35 15.06
N ALA A 60 -19.51 -13.36 15.35
CA ALA A 60 -19.41 -12.03 14.73
C ALA A 60 -18.09 -11.32 15.03
N ALA A 61 -17.59 -11.43 16.27
CA ALA A 61 -16.28 -10.89 16.65
C ALA A 61 -15.13 -11.62 15.91
N SER A 62 -15.24 -12.96 15.79
CA SER A 62 -14.25 -13.75 15.03
C SER A 62 -14.21 -13.37 13.54
N ASP A 63 -15.37 -13.20 12.92
CA ASP A 63 -15.48 -12.81 11.52
C ASP A 63 -14.91 -11.40 11.30
N ASN A 64 -15.21 -10.46 12.18
CA ASN A 64 -14.68 -9.11 12.15
C ASN A 64 -13.15 -9.11 12.31
N LEU A 65 -12.64 -9.89 13.28
CA LEU A 65 -11.20 -10.05 13.47
C LEU A 65 -10.51 -10.61 12.21
N ASN A 66 -11.08 -11.65 11.61
CA ASN A 66 -10.54 -12.25 10.39
C ASN A 66 -10.52 -11.25 9.21
N ALA A 67 -11.60 -10.48 9.03
CA ALA A 67 -11.67 -9.43 8.02
C ALA A 67 -10.62 -8.34 8.27
N THR A 68 -10.45 -7.91 9.50
CA THR A 68 -9.46 -6.90 9.89
C THR A 68 -8.02 -7.41 9.71
N VAL A 69 -7.74 -8.67 10.04
CA VAL A 69 -6.43 -9.31 9.80
C VAL A 69 -6.13 -9.39 8.30
N TYR A 70 -7.11 -9.77 7.49
CA TYR A 70 -6.95 -9.79 6.02
C TYR A 70 -6.64 -8.39 5.48
N ARG A 71 -7.39 -7.37 5.90
CA ARG A 71 -7.18 -5.97 5.51
C ARG A 71 -5.79 -5.47 5.93
N LEU A 72 -5.36 -5.79 7.16
CA LEU A 72 -4.04 -5.49 7.67
C LEU A 72 -2.94 -6.06 6.76
N HIS A 73 -3.09 -7.32 6.35
CA HIS A 73 -2.13 -7.98 5.47
C HIS A 73 -2.06 -7.30 4.09
N GLN A 74 -3.20 -6.90 3.51
CA GLN A 74 -3.23 -6.19 2.23
C GLN A 74 -2.54 -4.82 2.33
N VAL A 75 -2.89 -4.02 3.33
CA VAL A 75 -2.27 -2.70 3.52
C VAL A 75 -0.76 -2.82 3.79
N GLN A 76 -0.34 -3.81 4.57
CA GLN A 76 1.10 -4.07 4.80
C GLN A 76 1.83 -4.43 3.50
N LYS A 77 1.20 -5.23 2.63
CA LYS A 77 1.75 -5.57 1.31
C LYS A 77 1.88 -4.33 0.43
N ASP A 78 0.87 -3.46 0.43
CA ASP A 78 0.91 -2.20 -0.32
C ASP A 78 2.04 -1.29 0.18
N VAL A 79 2.21 -1.15 1.49
CA VAL A 79 3.31 -0.38 2.09
C VAL A 79 4.66 -0.93 1.65
N ASN A 80 4.88 -2.24 1.76
CA ASN A 80 6.15 -2.86 1.37
C ASN A 80 6.44 -2.66 -0.13
N HIS A 81 5.42 -2.74 -0.99
CA HIS A 81 5.56 -2.48 -2.43
C HIS A 81 5.95 -1.03 -2.71
N LEU A 82 5.31 -0.06 -2.03
CA LEU A 82 5.61 1.36 -2.20
C LEU A 82 7.00 1.72 -1.65
N GLU A 83 7.44 1.08 -0.57
CA GLU A 83 8.81 1.23 -0.04
C GLU A 83 9.85 0.71 -1.02
N GLY A 84 9.66 -0.48 -1.59
CA GLY A 84 10.55 -1.00 -2.63
C GLY A 84 10.56 -0.13 -3.89
N ARG A 85 9.41 0.42 -4.29
CA ARG A 85 9.35 1.39 -5.41
C ARG A 85 10.11 2.67 -5.09
N LYS A 86 10.07 3.16 -3.85
CA LYS A 86 10.85 4.32 -3.41
C LYS A 86 12.34 4.09 -3.58
N GLU A 87 12.87 2.97 -3.06
CA GLU A 87 14.29 2.62 -3.17
C GLU A 87 14.74 2.53 -4.63
N TRP A 88 13.91 1.95 -5.50
CA TRP A 88 14.20 1.87 -6.93
C TRP A 88 14.24 3.25 -7.59
N LEU A 89 13.30 4.15 -7.25
CA LEU A 89 13.29 5.52 -7.77
C LEU A 89 14.49 6.32 -7.29
N GLU A 90 14.91 6.17 -6.04
CA GLU A 90 16.11 6.79 -5.48
C GLU A 90 17.37 6.33 -6.23
N TYR A 91 17.47 5.03 -6.51
CA TYR A 91 18.55 4.49 -7.36
C TYR A 91 18.54 5.12 -8.76
N LEU A 92 17.38 5.22 -9.42
CA LEU A 92 17.27 5.85 -10.74
C LEU A 92 17.65 7.32 -10.72
N ILE A 93 17.29 8.05 -9.68
CA ILE A 93 17.67 9.47 -9.52
C ILE A 93 19.18 9.57 -9.41
N GLN A 94 19.84 8.77 -8.60
CA GLN A 94 21.28 8.76 -8.45
C GLN A 94 21.98 8.46 -9.78
N GLU A 95 21.53 7.40 -10.48
CA GLU A 95 22.08 7.02 -11.78
C GLU A 95 21.92 8.14 -12.82
N ASN A 96 20.71 8.70 -12.93
CA ASN A 96 20.43 9.76 -13.89
C ASN A 96 21.14 11.07 -13.55
N THR A 97 21.33 11.39 -12.27
CA THR A 97 22.12 12.55 -11.83
C THR A 97 23.56 12.44 -12.28
N THR A 98 24.18 11.28 -12.11
CA THR A 98 25.54 11.01 -12.57
C THR A 98 25.62 11.14 -14.10
N LYS A 99 24.71 10.49 -14.84
CA LYS A 99 24.66 10.56 -16.31
C LYS A 99 24.38 11.97 -16.82
N LEU A 100 23.59 12.76 -16.10
CA LEU A 100 23.36 14.17 -16.44
C LEU A 100 24.62 15.01 -16.25
N ALA A 101 25.38 14.80 -15.17
CA ALA A 101 26.64 15.49 -14.94
C ALA A 101 27.65 15.18 -16.04
N GLU A 102 27.77 13.93 -16.46
CA GLU A 102 28.60 13.51 -17.58
C GLU A 102 28.15 14.15 -18.92
N ALA A 103 26.83 14.14 -19.18
CA ALA A 103 26.29 14.76 -20.40
C ALA A 103 26.51 16.28 -20.44
N LYS A 104 26.38 16.97 -19.29
CA LYS A 104 26.70 18.40 -19.16
C LYS A 104 28.17 18.66 -19.44
N LYS A 105 29.07 17.85 -18.89
CA LYS A 105 30.52 17.97 -19.15
C LYS A 105 30.84 17.78 -20.63
N GLN A 106 30.30 16.73 -21.26
CA GLN A 106 30.48 16.48 -22.70
C GLN A 106 29.97 17.64 -23.54
N LYS A 107 28.78 18.18 -23.24
CA LYS A 107 28.22 19.35 -23.94
C LYS A 107 29.16 20.56 -23.82
N GLU A 108 29.67 20.85 -22.63
CA GLU A 108 30.54 22.01 -22.42
C GLU A 108 31.88 21.88 -23.14
N GLU A 109 32.47 20.68 -23.15
CA GLU A 109 33.68 20.40 -23.92
C GLU A 109 33.46 20.63 -25.42
N ARG A 110 32.35 20.11 -25.99
CA ARG A 110 32.02 20.31 -27.42
C ARG A 110 31.67 21.77 -27.72
N MET A 111 30.97 22.44 -26.83
CA MET A 111 30.65 23.86 -26.93
C MET A 111 31.91 24.71 -26.83
N GLY A 112 32.89 24.35 -26.01
CA GLY A 112 34.19 25.01 -25.91
C GLY A 112 34.95 24.95 -27.25
N ALA A 113 35.04 23.75 -27.86
CA ALA A 113 35.64 23.58 -29.17
C ALA A 113 34.91 24.40 -30.27
N PHE A 114 33.55 24.41 -30.21
CA PHE A 114 32.75 25.19 -31.15
C PHE A 114 32.98 26.70 -31.01
N ARG A 115 33.02 27.22 -29.77
CA ARG A 115 33.33 28.65 -29.51
C ARG A 115 34.72 29.03 -30.01
N GLN A 116 35.70 28.15 -29.80
CA GLN A 116 37.05 28.38 -30.32
C GLN A 116 37.05 28.47 -31.87
N ARG A 117 36.35 27.54 -32.51
CA ARG A 117 36.23 27.54 -33.97
C ARG A 117 35.54 28.81 -34.51
N LEU A 118 34.46 29.26 -33.84
CA LEU A 118 33.79 30.52 -34.19
C LEU A 118 34.70 31.71 -34.02
N ARG A 119 35.52 31.75 -32.96
CA ARG A 119 36.54 32.81 -32.78
C ARG A 119 37.55 32.80 -33.88
N ASP A 120 38.05 31.63 -34.27
CA ASP A 120 39.05 31.52 -35.35
C ASP A 120 38.48 32.01 -36.69
N ILE A 121 37.22 31.68 -37.01
CA ILE A 121 36.52 32.18 -38.19
C ILE A 121 36.34 33.69 -38.10
N TYR A 122 35.95 34.23 -36.93
CA TYR A 122 35.76 35.68 -36.77
C TYR A 122 37.08 36.47 -36.90
N ILE A 123 38.15 36.01 -36.29
CA ILE A 123 39.47 36.67 -36.33
C ILE A 123 40.09 36.59 -37.75
N SER A 124 39.95 35.44 -38.41
CA SER A 124 40.48 35.22 -39.76
C SER A 124 39.69 35.95 -40.83
N GLY A 125 38.57 36.61 -40.49
CA GLY A 125 37.63 37.22 -41.39
C GLY A 125 36.81 36.21 -42.20
N GLN A 126 35.87 36.72 -42.99
CA GLN A 126 35.09 35.84 -43.88
C GLN A 126 36.04 35.34 -44.99
N VAL A 127 36.56 34.13 -44.81
CA VAL A 127 37.32 33.48 -45.90
C VAL A 127 36.33 33.18 -47.02
N ASN A 128 36.40 33.92 -48.06
CA ASN A 128 35.66 33.60 -49.28
C ASN A 128 36.28 32.33 -49.88
N TYR A 129 35.63 31.19 -49.62
CA TYR A 129 36.14 29.90 -50.09
C TYR A 129 36.39 29.86 -51.61
N LEU A 130 35.63 30.67 -52.37
CA LEU A 130 35.84 30.82 -53.82
C LEU A 130 37.15 31.51 -54.11
N ASP A 131 37.51 32.54 -53.35
CA ASP A 131 38.78 33.26 -53.56
C ASP A 131 40.00 32.36 -53.29
N VAL A 132 39.88 31.51 -52.26
CA VAL A 132 40.90 30.52 -51.93
C VAL A 132 41.10 29.54 -53.11
N LEU A 133 40.00 29.07 -53.71
CA LEU A 133 40.06 28.15 -54.86
C LEU A 133 40.49 28.80 -56.12
N LEU A 134 39.97 30.01 -56.41
CA LEU A 134 40.30 30.74 -57.61
C LEU A 134 41.73 31.34 -57.61
N GLY A 135 42.31 31.52 -56.43
CA GLY A 135 43.73 31.94 -56.28
C GLY A 135 44.74 30.80 -56.47
N ALA A 136 44.32 29.62 -56.93
CA ALA A 136 45.23 28.52 -57.24
C ALA A 136 46.13 28.81 -58.46
N LYS A 137 47.41 28.44 -58.35
CA LYS A 137 48.43 28.71 -59.41
C LYS A 137 48.32 27.73 -60.55
N ASP A 138 47.91 26.50 -60.26
CA ASP A 138 47.75 25.43 -61.23
C ASP A 138 46.68 24.43 -60.78
N PHE A 139 46.37 23.45 -61.64
CA PHE A 139 45.35 22.44 -61.32
C PHE A 139 45.72 21.58 -60.12
N ARG A 140 46.98 21.31 -59.87
CA ARG A 140 47.43 20.54 -58.72
C ARG A 140 47.23 21.33 -57.43
N ASP A 141 47.55 22.59 -57.41
CA ASP A 141 47.27 23.49 -56.27
C ASP A 141 45.77 23.65 -56.05
N PHE A 142 44.96 23.78 -57.06
CA PHE A 142 43.54 23.83 -57.03
C PHE A 142 42.94 22.51 -56.33
N ALA A 143 43.39 21.36 -56.83
CA ALA A 143 42.94 20.07 -56.27
C ALA A 143 43.35 19.91 -54.81
N SER A 144 44.52 20.35 -54.41
CA SER A 144 45.02 20.34 -53.05
C SER A 144 44.17 21.26 -52.13
N ARG A 145 43.88 22.48 -52.58
CA ARG A 145 43.04 23.45 -51.86
C ARG A 145 41.61 22.96 -51.73
N MET A 146 41.00 22.36 -52.73
CA MET A 146 39.70 21.75 -52.73
C MET A 146 39.65 20.62 -51.73
N TYR A 147 40.65 19.75 -51.67
CA TYR A 147 40.75 18.68 -50.70
C TYR A 147 40.79 19.22 -49.26
N LEU A 148 41.62 20.19 -48.98
CA LEU A 148 41.75 20.84 -47.67
C LEU A 148 40.42 21.51 -47.22
N LEU A 149 39.81 22.27 -48.16
CA LEU A 149 38.55 22.94 -47.92
C LEU A 149 37.43 21.93 -47.59
N LYS A 150 37.32 20.84 -48.36
CA LYS A 150 36.38 19.76 -48.06
C LYS A 150 36.59 19.17 -46.66
N LYS A 151 37.85 18.96 -46.27
CA LYS A 151 38.21 18.45 -44.96
C LYS A 151 37.77 19.42 -43.83
N VAL A 152 38.01 20.71 -43.99
CA VAL A 152 37.58 21.75 -43.04
C VAL A 152 36.06 21.79 -42.92
N LEU A 153 35.32 21.82 -44.01
CA LEU A 153 33.83 21.83 -43.99
C LEU A 153 33.24 20.57 -43.35
N THR A 154 33.84 19.41 -43.62
CA THR A 154 33.43 18.16 -43.00
C THR A 154 33.66 18.19 -41.48
N GLN A 155 34.81 18.72 -41.05
CA GLN A 155 35.13 18.85 -39.62
C GLN A 155 34.19 19.83 -38.90
N ASP A 156 33.89 20.98 -39.52
CA ASP A 156 32.93 21.96 -38.96
C ASP A 156 31.53 21.37 -38.86
N SER A 157 31.04 20.64 -39.86
CA SER A 157 29.77 19.93 -39.84
C SER A 157 29.74 18.87 -38.74
N THR A 158 30.82 18.11 -38.58
CA THR A 158 30.93 17.11 -37.51
C THR A 158 30.85 17.77 -36.14
N LEU A 159 31.56 18.89 -35.94
CA LEU A 159 31.54 19.61 -34.66
C LEU A 159 30.15 20.16 -34.32
N ILE A 160 29.41 20.69 -35.30
CA ILE A 160 28.03 21.13 -35.11
C ILE A 160 27.14 19.95 -34.67
N ASN A 161 27.25 18.84 -35.39
CA ASN A 161 26.48 17.62 -35.05
C ASN A 161 26.82 17.10 -33.64
N GLU A 162 28.08 17.12 -33.23
CA GLU A 162 28.50 16.71 -31.87
C GLU A 162 27.92 17.62 -30.80
N VAL A 163 27.90 18.94 -31.00
CA VAL A 163 27.27 19.88 -30.04
C VAL A 163 25.77 19.66 -29.95
N THR A 164 25.10 19.49 -31.10
CA THR A 164 23.64 19.23 -31.14
C THR A 164 23.32 17.94 -30.42
N THR A 165 23.98 16.83 -30.73
CA THR A 165 23.80 15.54 -30.12
C THR A 165 24.08 15.57 -28.60
N ALA A 166 25.13 16.27 -28.18
CA ALA A 166 25.46 16.44 -26.77
C ALA A 166 24.38 17.25 -26.03
N SER A 167 23.81 18.28 -26.68
CA SER A 167 22.70 19.07 -26.13
C SER A 167 21.44 18.26 -25.97
N GLU A 168 21.03 17.54 -27.00
CA GLU A 168 19.86 16.64 -26.98
C GLU A 168 20.00 15.55 -25.89
N LYS A 169 21.18 14.96 -25.76
CA LYS A 169 21.48 13.97 -24.73
C LYS A 169 21.33 14.55 -23.33
N MET A 170 21.82 15.76 -23.11
CA MET A 170 21.68 16.47 -21.83
C MET A 170 20.22 16.76 -21.53
N GLU A 171 19.45 17.31 -22.48
CA GLU A 171 18.04 17.62 -22.33
C GLU A 171 17.20 16.37 -22.02
N LYS A 172 17.47 15.27 -22.74
CA LYS A 172 16.82 13.97 -22.48
C LYS A 172 17.08 13.49 -21.05
N ARG A 173 18.32 13.60 -20.57
CA ARG A 173 18.67 13.21 -19.20
C ARG A 173 18.02 14.10 -18.15
N GLN A 174 17.96 15.40 -18.41
CA GLN A 174 17.28 16.34 -17.53
C GLN A 174 15.79 15.98 -17.41
N LYS A 175 15.11 15.75 -18.54
CA LYS A 175 13.70 15.38 -18.57
C LYS A 175 13.44 14.07 -17.80
N MET A 176 14.28 13.05 -18.00
CA MET A 176 14.15 11.79 -17.25
C MET A 176 14.31 12.00 -15.74
N LEU A 177 15.23 12.88 -15.32
CA LEU A 177 15.41 13.19 -13.90
C LEU A 177 14.18 13.89 -13.32
N ASP A 178 13.62 14.86 -14.03
CA ASP A 178 12.42 15.60 -13.62
C ASP A 178 11.20 14.67 -13.51
N GLU A 179 11.04 13.72 -14.43
CA GLU A 179 10.02 12.67 -14.39
C GLU A 179 10.20 11.78 -13.15
N CYS A 180 11.41 11.27 -12.89
CA CYS A 180 11.69 10.47 -11.70
C CYS A 180 11.40 11.23 -10.40
N MET A 181 11.76 12.50 -10.31
CA MET A 181 11.48 13.34 -9.14
C MET A 181 9.98 13.57 -8.94
N SER A 182 9.21 13.70 -10.01
CA SER A 182 7.75 13.75 -9.96
C SER A 182 7.16 12.45 -9.42
N ASP A 183 7.64 11.31 -9.90
CA ASP A 183 7.20 9.98 -9.47
C ASP A 183 7.52 9.73 -7.99
N VAL A 184 8.67 10.20 -7.50
CA VAL A 184 8.98 10.15 -6.06
C VAL A 184 7.94 10.89 -5.23
N ARG A 185 7.55 12.11 -5.63
CA ARG A 185 6.54 12.90 -4.90
C ARG A 185 5.18 12.19 -4.84
N VAL A 186 4.77 11.56 -5.94
CA VAL A 186 3.54 10.77 -5.99
C VAL A 186 3.65 9.57 -5.05
N ASN A 187 4.73 8.80 -5.17
CA ASN A 187 4.96 7.62 -4.34
C ASN A 187 5.04 7.95 -2.84
N GLU A 188 5.63 9.08 -2.44
CA GLU A 188 5.69 9.53 -1.05
C GLU A 188 4.31 9.89 -0.49
N ARG A 189 3.44 10.51 -1.30
CA ARG A 189 2.05 10.78 -0.92
C ARG A 189 1.28 9.48 -0.70
N ASP A 190 1.37 8.55 -1.64
CA ASP A 190 0.72 7.24 -1.55
C ASP A 190 1.23 6.45 -0.35
N LEU A 191 2.53 6.46 -0.10
CA LEU A 191 3.15 5.80 1.05
C LEU A 191 2.68 6.41 2.39
N SER A 192 2.57 7.74 2.47
CA SER A 192 2.07 8.42 3.66
C SER A 192 0.62 8.06 3.96
N ALA A 193 -0.24 8.04 2.94
CA ALA A 193 -1.63 7.62 3.05
C ALA A 193 -1.75 6.16 3.50
N ARG A 194 -0.99 5.24 2.87
CA ARG A 194 -1.02 3.81 3.25
C ARG A 194 -0.47 3.54 4.65
N ARG A 195 0.53 4.30 5.10
CA ARG A 195 1.02 4.21 6.48
C ARG A 195 0.00 4.71 7.50
N GLN A 196 -0.84 5.67 7.12
CA GLN A 196 -1.96 6.11 7.95
C GLN A 196 -3.03 5.02 8.02
N ASP A 197 -3.48 4.48 6.89
CA ASP A 197 -4.41 3.34 6.81
C ASP A 197 -3.92 2.16 7.68
N LEU A 198 -2.61 1.87 7.62
CA LEU A 198 -2.00 0.80 8.40
C LEU A 198 -2.10 1.04 9.92
N ARG A 199 -1.95 2.29 10.36
CA ARG A 199 -2.13 2.65 11.79
C ARG A 199 -3.58 2.46 12.22
N GLU A 200 -4.53 2.98 11.44
CA GLU A 200 -5.95 2.87 11.71
C GLU A 200 -6.41 1.41 11.80
N VAL A 201 -6.01 0.56 10.87
CA VAL A 201 -6.34 -0.88 10.89
C VAL A 201 -5.68 -1.61 12.06
N ARG A 202 -4.48 -1.19 12.49
CA ARG A 202 -3.85 -1.76 13.70
C ARG A 202 -4.57 -1.36 14.98
N GLU A 203 -5.05 -0.13 15.06
CA GLU A 203 -5.86 0.35 16.19
C GLU A 203 -7.22 -0.36 16.23
N GLU A 204 -7.90 -0.50 15.09
CA GLU A 204 -9.13 -1.27 14.95
C GLU A 204 -8.95 -2.71 15.44
N ARG A 205 -7.88 -3.39 15.04
CA ARG A 205 -7.55 -4.75 15.52
C ARG A 205 -7.33 -4.81 17.03
N ALA A 206 -6.77 -3.77 17.62
CA ALA A 206 -6.49 -3.74 19.06
C ALA A 206 -7.75 -3.50 19.92
N GLN A 207 -8.86 -3.07 19.30
CA GLN A 207 -10.15 -2.82 19.95
C GLN A 207 -11.10 -4.03 19.87
N ILE A 208 -10.84 -5.00 19.02
CA ILE A 208 -11.58 -6.26 18.88
C ILE A 208 -11.08 -7.28 19.90
#